data_bcf3497c636ae4191ff153fb55d187e2
#
_entry.id   bcf3497c636ae4191ff153fb55d187e2
#
_cell.length_a   1.000
_cell.length_b   1.000
_cell.length_c   1.000
_cell.angle_alpha   90.00
_cell.angle_beta   90.00
_cell.angle_gamma   90.00
#
_symmetry.space_group_name_H-M   'P 1'
#
loop_
_entity.id
_entity.type
_entity.pdbx_description
1 polymer ?
#
loop_
_entity_poly.entity_id
_entity_poly.type
_entity_poly.pdbx_seq_one_letter_code
_entity_poly.pdbx_strand_id
1 'polypeptide(L)'
;NILSYSIKHRNERRMYIYPTDQAPYWGSGRFPIGKFMNQETTAMMGSVGVACKLSHSVMYLKMKRVERGRYEMTFIPICMDASKTTPEEIMRKYYDLLEEEIRETPENWLWSHNRWKW
;
A
#
# COMPACT_ATOMS: atom_id res chain seq x y z
N ASN A 1 -4.75 17.54 -7.23
CA ASN A 1 -4.96 16.72 -6.03
C ASN A 1 -5.70 15.45 -6.41
N ILE A 2 -5.16 14.28 -6.03
CA ILE A 2 -5.73 12.97 -6.40
C ILE A 2 -7.15 12.77 -5.88
N LEU A 3 -7.46 13.27 -4.69
CA LEU A 3 -8.81 13.17 -4.12
C LEU A 3 -9.84 13.90 -5.00
N SER A 4 -9.56 15.13 -5.39
CA SER A 4 -10.46 15.91 -6.26
C SER A 4 -10.65 15.24 -7.62
N TYR A 5 -9.57 14.69 -8.17
CA TYR A 5 -9.62 13.93 -9.41
C TYR A 5 -10.49 12.68 -9.28
N SER A 6 -10.29 11.91 -8.22
CA SER A 6 -11.05 10.68 -7.98
C SER A 6 -12.54 10.95 -7.74
N ILE A 7 -12.87 12.03 -7.04
CA ILE A 7 -14.27 12.46 -6.84
C ILE A 7 -14.92 12.80 -8.19
N LYS A 8 -14.23 13.54 -9.04
CA LYS A 8 -14.73 13.91 -10.37
C LYS A 8 -15.04 12.69 -11.24
N HIS A 9 -14.21 11.65 -11.12
CA HIS A 9 -14.31 10.44 -11.95
C HIS A 9 -14.89 9.24 -11.21
N ARG A 10 -15.61 9.46 -10.08
CA ARG A 10 -16.11 8.39 -9.20
C ARG A 10 -17.07 7.39 -9.86
N ASN A 11 -17.75 7.82 -10.93
CA ASN A 11 -18.69 6.98 -11.67
C ASN A 11 -18.05 6.23 -12.84
N GLU A 12 -16.75 6.41 -13.04
CA GLU A 12 -16.00 5.75 -14.09
C GLU A 12 -15.26 4.52 -13.54
N ARG A 13 -15.14 3.48 -14.35
CA ARG A 13 -14.32 2.31 -14.00
C ARG A 13 -12.85 2.67 -14.16
N ARG A 14 -12.15 2.80 -13.02
CA ARG A 14 -10.74 3.18 -12.98
C ARG A 14 -9.98 2.31 -11.99
N MET A 15 -8.71 2.14 -12.25
CA MET A 15 -7.76 1.53 -11.33
C MET A 15 -6.71 2.57 -10.96
N TYR A 16 -6.43 2.69 -9.66
CA TYR A 16 -5.38 3.56 -9.13
C TYR A 16 -4.30 2.67 -8.52
N ILE A 17 -3.05 2.96 -8.86
CA ILE A 17 -1.90 2.24 -8.32
C ILE A 17 -1.10 3.22 -7.48
N TYR A 18 -0.84 2.84 -6.22
CA TYR A 18 -0.09 3.66 -5.27
C TYR A 18 1.14 2.90 -4.79
N PRO A 19 2.36 3.42 -5.04
CA PRO A 19 3.57 2.90 -4.39
C PRO A 19 3.55 3.30 -2.92
N THR A 20 3.29 2.36 -2.03
CA THR A 20 3.02 2.63 -0.61
C THR A 20 4.10 2.07 0.31
N ASP A 21 5.06 1.35 -0.25
CA ASP A 21 6.14 0.67 0.46
C ASP A 21 7.23 1.59 1.00
N GLN A 22 7.33 2.81 0.49
CA GLN A 22 8.38 3.76 0.85
C GLN A 22 8.05 4.58 2.10
N ALA A 23 9.10 5.18 2.70
CA ALA A 23 8.92 6.08 3.83
C ALA A 23 8.09 7.31 3.43
N PRO A 24 7.25 7.83 4.34
CA PRO A 24 6.62 9.13 4.14
C PRO A 24 7.68 10.21 3.88
N TYR A 25 7.43 11.09 2.92
CA TYR A 25 8.34 12.20 2.68
C TYR A 25 8.17 13.31 3.74
N TRP A 26 9.16 14.16 3.85
CA TRP A 26 9.13 15.28 4.80
C TRP A 26 7.92 16.17 4.57
N GLY A 27 7.21 16.51 5.64
CA GLY A 27 5.98 17.33 5.56
C GLY A 27 4.70 16.56 5.22
N SER A 28 4.78 15.28 4.88
CA SER A 28 3.58 14.43 4.77
C SER A 28 3.09 13.99 6.14
N GLY A 29 1.81 13.71 6.26
CA GLY A 29 1.27 13.08 7.47
C GLY A 29 1.92 11.72 7.70
N ARG A 30 2.34 11.47 8.94
CA ARG A 30 2.92 10.20 9.38
C ARG A 30 1.98 9.56 10.37
N PHE A 31 1.46 8.40 9.99
CA PHE A 31 0.52 7.68 10.84
C PHE A 31 1.15 6.38 11.32
N PRO A 32 1.18 6.12 12.64
CA PRO A 32 1.70 4.87 13.17
C PRO A 32 0.85 3.70 12.68
N ILE A 33 1.52 2.64 12.25
CA ILE A 33 0.87 1.40 11.82
C ILE A 33 1.28 0.19 12.66
N GLY A 34 2.07 0.43 13.70
CA GLY A 34 2.67 -0.61 14.52
C GLY A 34 3.97 -1.14 13.93
N LYS A 35 4.34 -2.36 14.30
CA LYS A 35 5.60 -2.96 13.87
C LYS A 35 5.52 -3.51 12.45
N PHE A 36 6.52 -3.16 11.65
CA PHE A 36 6.81 -3.72 10.35
C PHE A 36 8.30 -4.08 10.31
N MET A 37 8.64 -5.32 9.98
CA MET A 37 10.00 -5.85 10.07
C MET A 37 10.63 -5.63 11.46
N ASN A 38 9.86 -5.86 12.51
CA ASN A 38 10.22 -5.67 13.92
C ASN A 38 10.56 -4.23 14.35
N GLN A 39 10.20 -3.24 13.54
CA GLN A 39 10.43 -1.82 13.85
C GLN A 39 9.13 -1.03 13.82
N GLU A 40 8.96 -0.11 14.78
CA GLU A 40 7.85 0.84 14.77
C GLU A 40 7.88 1.63 13.47
N THR A 41 6.75 1.64 12.77
CA THR A 41 6.68 2.13 11.41
C THR A 41 5.53 3.10 11.23
N THR A 42 5.77 4.12 10.43
CA THR A 42 4.73 5.07 10.00
C THR A 42 4.47 4.94 8.50
N ALA A 43 3.27 5.27 8.07
CA ALA A 43 2.86 5.23 6.68
C ALA A 43 2.13 6.49 6.27
N MET A 44 2.07 6.73 4.96
CA MET A 44 1.19 7.74 4.37
C MET A 44 -0.20 7.14 4.19
N MET A 45 -1.23 7.82 4.70
CA MET A 45 -2.60 7.32 4.69
C MET A 45 -3.47 7.91 3.55
N GLY A 46 -2.89 8.71 2.68
CA GLY A 46 -3.64 9.42 1.64
C GLY A 46 -4.39 8.51 0.68
N SER A 47 -3.75 7.45 0.20
CA SER A 47 -4.36 6.48 -0.73
C SER A 47 -5.54 5.74 -0.11
N VAL A 48 -5.35 5.22 1.10
CA VAL A 48 -6.42 4.49 1.83
C VAL A 48 -7.53 5.43 2.28
N GLY A 49 -7.20 6.68 2.61
CA GLY A 49 -8.22 7.71 2.90
C GLY A 49 -9.14 7.98 1.71
N VAL A 50 -8.57 8.09 0.51
CA VAL A 50 -9.36 8.20 -0.73
C VAL A 50 -10.21 6.95 -0.96
N ALA A 51 -9.64 5.78 -0.78
CA ALA A 51 -10.36 4.52 -0.95
C ALA A 51 -11.55 4.39 0.00
N CYS A 52 -11.37 4.72 1.28
CA CYS A 52 -12.46 4.70 2.27
C CYS A 52 -13.56 5.72 1.95
N LYS A 53 -13.18 6.91 1.51
CA LYS A 53 -14.11 7.99 1.21
C LYS A 53 -14.97 7.71 -0.04
N LEU A 54 -14.44 6.99 -1.01
CA LEU A 54 -15.09 6.69 -2.29
C LEU A 54 -15.55 5.23 -2.42
N SER A 55 -15.52 4.46 -1.36
CA SER A 55 -15.94 3.05 -1.34
C SER A 55 -15.19 2.17 -2.34
N HIS A 56 -13.89 2.44 -2.54
CA HIS A 56 -13.09 1.64 -3.45
C HIS A 56 -12.82 0.23 -2.91
N SER A 57 -12.68 -0.72 -3.81
CA SER A 57 -12.03 -2.00 -3.51
C SER A 57 -10.53 -1.79 -3.43
N VAL A 58 -9.88 -2.43 -2.46
CA VAL A 58 -8.42 -2.32 -2.27
C VAL A 58 -7.80 -3.69 -2.41
N MET A 59 -6.75 -3.75 -3.23
CA MET A 59 -5.99 -4.97 -3.47
C MET A 59 -4.50 -4.71 -3.26
N TYR A 60 -3.80 -5.72 -2.79
CA TYR A 60 -2.35 -5.76 -2.75
C TYR A 60 -1.83 -6.37 -4.05
N LEU A 61 -0.90 -5.71 -4.69
CA LEU A 61 -0.24 -6.23 -5.88
C LEU A 61 1.04 -6.95 -5.49
N LYS A 62 1.00 -8.28 -5.50
CA LYS A 62 2.17 -9.12 -5.28
C LYS A 62 2.89 -9.36 -6.61
N MET A 63 4.17 -9.13 -6.64
CA MET A 63 5.01 -9.39 -7.81
C MET A 63 6.05 -10.46 -7.48
N LYS A 64 6.08 -11.52 -8.28
CA LYS A 64 7.04 -12.61 -8.17
C LYS A 64 7.87 -12.69 -9.44
N ARG A 65 9.21 -12.72 -9.29
CA ARG A 65 10.09 -13.06 -10.38
C ARG A 65 10.12 -14.58 -10.55
N VAL A 66 9.73 -15.06 -11.73
CA VAL A 66 9.70 -16.48 -12.06
C VAL A 66 11.06 -16.91 -12.63
N GLU A 67 11.57 -16.11 -13.57
CA GLU A 67 12.88 -16.31 -14.21
C GLU A 67 13.38 -14.94 -14.72
N ARG A 68 14.56 -14.92 -15.32
CA ARG A 68 15.12 -13.68 -15.87
C ARG A 68 14.17 -13.07 -16.91
N GLY A 69 13.75 -11.81 -16.67
CA GLY A 69 12.86 -11.06 -17.56
C GLY A 69 11.41 -11.49 -17.51
N ARG A 70 11.03 -12.40 -16.62
CA ARG A 70 9.65 -12.88 -16.49
C ARG A 70 9.13 -12.73 -15.07
N TYR A 71 7.98 -12.07 -14.92
CA TYR A 71 7.35 -11.78 -13.64
C TYR A 71 5.90 -12.21 -13.66
N GLU A 72 5.41 -12.66 -12.52
CA GLU A 72 3.99 -12.90 -12.27
C GLU A 72 3.47 -11.84 -11.30
N MET A 73 2.31 -11.27 -11.63
CA MET A 73 1.60 -10.34 -10.75
C MET A 73 0.31 -10.97 -10.28
N THR A 74 0.07 -10.90 -8.98
CA THR A 74 -1.13 -11.41 -8.34
C THR A 74 -1.80 -10.32 -7.54
N PHE A 75 -3.09 -10.11 -7.75
CA PHE A 75 -3.90 -9.20 -6.94
C PHE A 75 -4.49 -9.95 -5.75
N ILE A 76 -4.10 -9.56 -4.55
CA ILE A 76 -4.61 -10.13 -3.31
C ILE A 76 -5.62 -9.15 -2.71
N PRO A 77 -6.91 -9.52 -2.57
CA PRO A 77 -7.91 -8.62 -1.99
C PRO A 77 -7.57 -8.27 -0.53
N ILE A 78 -7.59 -6.99 -0.20
CA ILE A 78 -7.52 -6.50 1.17
C ILE A 78 -8.93 -6.22 1.68
N CYS A 79 -9.73 -5.49 0.91
CA CYS A 79 -11.14 -5.29 1.18
C CYS A 79 -11.90 -5.01 -0.12
N MET A 80 -13.17 -5.41 -0.19
CA MET A 80 -14.02 -5.17 -1.37
C MET A 80 -14.68 -3.80 -1.33
N ASP A 81 -14.92 -3.25 -0.14
CA ASP A 81 -15.48 -1.93 0.08
C ASP A 81 -14.77 -1.25 1.25
N ALA A 82 -13.88 -0.32 0.92
CA ALA A 82 -13.07 0.37 1.92
C ALA A 82 -13.88 1.27 2.87
N SER A 83 -15.10 1.65 2.50
CA SER A 83 -15.97 2.44 3.38
C SER A 83 -16.47 1.66 4.61
N LYS A 84 -16.39 0.33 4.57
CA LYS A 84 -16.79 -0.58 5.65
C LYS A 84 -15.67 -0.93 6.62
N THR A 85 -14.49 -0.38 6.43
CA THR A 85 -13.32 -0.59 7.26
C THR A 85 -12.63 0.76 7.51
N THR A 86 -11.52 0.75 8.22
CA THR A 86 -10.75 1.96 8.51
C THR A 86 -9.47 2.02 7.69
N PRO A 87 -8.92 3.22 7.41
CA PRO A 87 -7.63 3.35 6.74
C PRO A 87 -6.51 2.60 7.47
N GLU A 88 -6.53 2.60 8.79
CA GLU A 88 -5.54 1.92 9.64
C GLU A 88 -5.56 0.41 9.44
N GLU A 89 -6.74 -0.20 9.39
CA GLU A 89 -6.89 -1.64 9.16
C GLU A 89 -6.41 -2.06 7.78
N ILE A 90 -6.75 -1.27 6.75
CA ILE A 90 -6.30 -1.51 5.37
C ILE A 90 -4.77 -1.43 5.30
N MET A 91 -4.19 -0.39 5.88
CA MET A 91 -2.75 -0.18 5.86
C MET A 91 -2.02 -1.26 6.67
N ARG A 92 -2.58 -1.70 7.79
CA ARG A 92 -2.01 -2.81 8.57
C ARG A 92 -1.97 -4.10 7.75
N LYS A 93 -3.07 -4.45 7.08
CA LYS A 93 -3.12 -5.62 6.20
C LYS A 93 -2.12 -5.52 5.04
N TYR A 94 -1.99 -4.34 4.45
CA TYR A 94 -1.01 -4.09 3.40
C TYR A 94 0.42 -4.39 3.87
N TYR A 95 0.81 -3.85 5.02
CA TYR A 95 2.16 -4.06 5.56
C TYR A 95 2.40 -5.48 6.05
N ASP A 96 1.37 -6.18 6.52
CA ASP A 96 1.48 -7.61 6.84
C ASP A 96 1.77 -8.44 5.59
N LEU A 97 1.07 -8.19 4.49
CA LEU A 97 1.31 -8.83 3.20
C LEU A 97 2.70 -8.49 2.63
N LEU A 98 3.10 -7.24 2.75
CA LEU A 98 4.42 -6.79 2.30
C LEU A 98 5.54 -7.46 3.11
N GLU A 99 5.40 -7.55 4.42
CA GLU A 99 6.37 -8.25 5.28
C GLU A 99 6.50 -9.72 4.92
N GLU A 100 5.38 -10.39 4.67
CA GLU A 100 5.35 -11.79 4.23
C GLU A 100 6.10 -11.94 2.89
N GLU A 101 5.85 -11.06 1.93
CA GLU A 101 6.53 -11.08 0.63
C GLU A 101 8.04 -10.85 0.76
N ILE A 102 8.45 -9.91 1.62
CA ILE A 102 9.88 -9.65 1.88
C ILE A 102 10.56 -10.88 2.50
N ARG A 103 9.88 -11.56 3.43
CA ARG A 103 10.43 -12.76 4.08
C ARG A 103 10.54 -13.94 3.11
N GLU A 104 9.62 -14.06 2.16
CA GLU A 104 9.67 -15.09 1.11
C GLU A 104 10.82 -14.83 0.11
N THR A 105 11.00 -13.59 -0.33
CA THR A 105 11.96 -13.19 -1.38
C THR A 105 12.66 -11.89 -0.99
N PRO A 106 13.54 -11.92 0.03
CA PRO A 106 14.18 -10.72 0.56
C PRO A 106 15.05 -9.98 -0.46
N GLU A 107 15.54 -10.66 -1.46
CA GLU A 107 16.34 -10.07 -2.55
C GLU A 107 15.56 -9.10 -3.45
N ASN A 108 14.25 -9.16 -3.44
CA ASN A 108 13.39 -8.27 -4.24
C ASN A 108 13.08 -6.94 -3.54
N TRP A 109 13.39 -6.82 -2.24
CA TRP A 109 13.18 -5.60 -1.50
C TRP A 109 14.29 -4.59 -1.74
N LEU A 110 13.91 -3.32 -1.88
CA LEU A 110 14.87 -2.22 -2.08
C LEU A 110 15.55 -1.83 -0.76
N TRP A 111 16.52 -2.64 -0.33
CA TRP A 111 17.25 -2.45 0.93
C TRP A 111 18.06 -1.14 1.00
N SER A 112 18.40 -0.56 -0.14
CA SER A 112 19.07 0.74 -0.20
C SER A 112 18.16 1.92 0.14
N HIS A 113 16.84 1.74 0.15
CA HIS A 113 15.90 2.76 0.59
C HIS A 113 15.84 2.80 2.12
N ASN A 114 16.17 3.96 2.69
CA ASN A 114 16.09 4.16 4.14
C ASN A 114 14.62 4.32 4.56
N ARG A 115 13.94 3.22 4.85
CA ARG A 115 12.52 3.18 5.18
C ARG A 115 12.20 3.88 6.50
N TRP A 116 13.12 3.85 7.45
CA TRP A 116 12.95 4.40 8.80
C TRP A 116 13.82 5.64 9.04
N LYS A 117 14.00 6.46 8.05
CA LYS A 117 14.92 7.62 8.10
C LYS A 117 14.45 8.77 8.98
N TRP A 118 13.27 8.73 9.51
CA TRP A 118 12.71 9.65 10.50
C TRP A 118 11.55 9.09 11.28
#